data_d184b1ab0865dd5ae0c87654bffa1aa6
#
_entry.id   d184b1ab0865dd5ae0c87654bffa1aa6
#
_cell.length_a   1.000
_cell.length_b   1.000
_cell.length_c   1.000
_cell.angle_alpha   90.00
_cell.angle_beta   90.00
_cell.angle_gamma   90.00
#
_symmetry.space_group_name_H-M   'P 1'
#
loop_
_entity.id
_entity.type
_entity.pdbx_description
1 polymer ?
#
loop_
_entity_poly.entity_id
_entity_poly.type
_entity_poly.pdbx_seq_one_letter_code
_entity_poly.pdbx_strand_id
1 'polypeptide(L)'
;MRLHFYGAAGEVTGSCTLLSTAAAKVLVDCGLHQGGREEYARNFRELPFDPRTLNAVLLTHAHIDHCGRLPVLVKRGFAGPIYATEATCDLVEIMLRDSAKLQEADAFRINARRAINGEPPIEPLYTGEDAEKVLPLLRPVKYGATTDAAPGVRVRWFDAGHMLGSASLHVTVTAEDRTRVVVFSGDIGHHGSAILRDPTPPPDADLVVMESTYGDRDHRTMEATVEEFTGIIKEAVWDRERVIVPSFAVGRAQQLIYHLHEMIHTEHVPRFPVFVDSPMATKAFEVYKKHADLYDTESHAFARRDGHGVLAMEGLRLVESAEESKRLNGMFGASVVIAPSGMCTGGRILHHLRHNVWRKGVHIMIVGFQAANTVGRRLVDGADTIRILGSTVVVRAKVHTLNGFSAHAGQTELLNWARAIRPGPGGKPPAFVLNHGEDIPRKVLAGRLATELGVGVSQPVMGDSLPVL
;
A
#
# COMPACT_ATOMS: atom_id res chain seq x y z
N MET A 1 -11.42 -10.08 26.54
CA MET A 1 -10.94 -9.78 25.17
C MET A 1 -9.72 -8.88 25.25
N ARG A 2 -8.69 -9.10 24.42
CA ARG A 2 -7.48 -8.28 24.37
C ARG A 2 -6.99 -8.12 22.93
N LEU A 3 -6.41 -6.97 22.63
CA LEU A 3 -5.63 -6.70 21.43
C LEU A 3 -4.15 -6.73 21.79
N HIS A 4 -3.32 -7.34 20.92
CA HIS A 4 -1.86 -7.35 21.06
C HIS A 4 -1.27 -6.78 19.77
N PHE A 5 -0.36 -5.81 19.89
CA PHE A 5 0.23 -5.08 18.77
C PHE A 5 1.65 -5.60 18.49
N TYR A 6 1.84 -6.25 17.36
CA TYR A 6 3.10 -6.88 16.99
C TYR A 6 3.79 -6.23 15.79
N GLY A 7 3.25 -5.10 15.32
CA GLY A 7 3.82 -4.27 14.27
C GLY A 7 2.92 -3.10 13.92
N ALA A 8 3.41 -2.19 13.12
CA ALA A 8 2.80 -0.91 12.78
C ALA A 8 2.39 -0.07 14.01
N ALA A 9 3.03 -0.25 15.14
CA ALA A 9 2.76 0.45 16.41
C ALA A 9 3.90 1.41 16.73
N GLY A 10 3.76 2.69 16.32
CA GLY A 10 4.81 3.70 16.31
C GLY A 10 5.62 3.74 15.01
N GLU A 11 5.20 2.99 14.02
CA GLU A 11 5.78 2.89 12.68
C GLU A 11 4.69 2.56 11.66
N VAL A 12 5.00 2.65 10.37
CA VAL A 12 4.04 2.44 9.27
C VAL A 12 4.17 1.08 8.58
N THR A 13 4.97 0.14 9.12
CA THR A 13 5.18 -1.15 8.45
C THR A 13 5.01 -2.33 9.39
N GLY A 14 4.81 -3.52 8.81
CA GLY A 14 4.70 -4.76 9.56
C GLY A 14 3.38 -4.92 10.29
N SER A 15 2.26 -4.38 9.75
CA SER A 15 0.93 -4.46 10.39
C SER A 15 0.60 -5.87 10.86
N CYS A 16 0.37 -6.01 12.17
CA CYS A 16 0.12 -7.29 12.80
C CYS A 16 -0.53 -7.11 14.17
N THR A 17 -1.84 -7.28 14.25
CA THR A 17 -2.60 -7.14 15.50
C THR A 17 -3.36 -8.42 15.81
N LEU A 18 -3.15 -9.01 17.00
CA LEU A 18 -3.84 -10.20 17.44
C LEU A 18 -5.02 -9.83 18.36
N LEU A 19 -6.22 -10.17 17.94
CA LEU A 19 -7.42 -10.20 18.78
C LEU A 19 -7.52 -11.54 19.47
N SER A 20 -7.54 -11.56 20.80
CA SER A 20 -7.65 -12.78 21.60
C SER A 20 -8.83 -12.73 22.56
N THR A 21 -9.57 -13.85 22.63
CA THR A 21 -10.58 -14.17 23.64
C THR A 21 -10.21 -15.49 24.32
N ALA A 22 -11.02 -15.96 25.25
CA ALA A 22 -10.86 -17.30 25.82
C ALA A 22 -11.08 -18.40 24.77
N ALA A 23 -11.94 -18.17 23.77
CA ALA A 23 -12.37 -19.16 22.78
C ALA A 23 -11.73 -19.01 21.39
N ALA A 24 -11.17 -17.82 21.07
CA ALA A 24 -10.67 -17.53 19.73
C ALA A 24 -9.45 -16.62 19.72
N LYS A 25 -8.59 -16.85 18.72
CA LYS A 25 -7.46 -15.98 18.36
C LYS A 25 -7.54 -15.67 16.88
N VAL A 26 -7.69 -14.39 16.55
CA VAL A 26 -7.81 -13.90 15.16
C VAL A 26 -6.75 -12.87 14.93
N LEU A 27 -5.95 -13.03 13.87
CA LEU A 27 -4.92 -12.10 13.48
C LEU A 27 -5.48 -11.12 12.45
N VAL A 28 -5.28 -9.84 12.64
CA VAL A 28 -5.57 -8.79 11.65
C VAL A 28 -4.24 -8.35 11.05
N ASP A 29 -4.09 -8.61 9.77
CA ASP A 29 -2.89 -8.45 8.96
C ASP A 29 -1.68 -9.30 9.44
N CYS A 30 -0.73 -9.49 8.56
CA CYS A 30 0.55 -10.14 8.85
C CYS A 30 1.61 -9.58 7.88
N GLY A 31 1.99 -8.33 8.13
CA GLY A 31 2.77 -7.52 7.21
C GLY A 31 4.27 -7.67 7.36
N LEU A 32 4.99 -7.34 6.29
CA LEU A 32 6.43 -7.28 6.25
C LEU A 32 6.93 -5.96 6.86
N HIS A 33 7.90 -6.01 7.76
CA HIS A 33 8.62 -4.81 8.18
C HIS A 33 9.51 -4.33 7.05
N GLN A 34 9.37 -3.07 6.68
CA GLN A 34 10.13 -2.40 5.64
C GLN A 34 10.88 -1.21 6.24
N GLY A 35 11.99 -0.82 5.63
CA GLY A 35 12.82 0.27 6.13
C GLY A 35 14.30 -0.04 6.01
N GLY A 36 15.08 0.36 7.02
CA GLY A 36 16.50 0.09 7.09
C GLY A 36 16.84 -1.38 7.41
N ARG A 37 18.11 -1.63 7.63
CA ARG A 37 18.61 -2.99 7.91
C ARG A 37 18.04 -3.58 9.21
N GLU A 38 17.84 -2.74 10.22
CA GLU A 38 17.33 -3.18 11.53
C GLU A 38 15.85 -3.53 11.46
N GLU A 39 15.04 -2.69 10.78
CA GLU A 39 13.62 -2.92 10.55
C GLU A 39 13.42 -4.20 9.74
N TYR A 40 14.15 -4.37 8.65
CA TYR A 40 14.05 -5.57 7.82
C TYR A 40 14.47 -6.85 8.58
N ALA A 41 15.46 -6.78 9.46
CA ALA A 41 15.91 -7.92 10.27
C ALA A 41 14.83 -8.45 11.23
N ARG A 42 13.84 -7.63 11.59
CA ARG A 42 12.71 -8.06 12.42
C ARG A 42 11.86 -9.17 11.76
N ASN A 43 11.82 -9.22 10.42
CA ASN A 43 11.09 -10.25 9.70
C ASN A 43 11.59 -11.67 9.96
N PHE A 44 12.86 -11.82 10.31
CA PHE A 44 13.49 -13.11 10.59
C PHE A 44 13.34 -13.57 12.06
N ARG A 45 12.83 -12.69 12.93
CA ARG A 45 12.58 -13.04 14.33
C ARG A 45 11.43 -14.03 14.44
N GLU A 46 11.39 -14.76 15.54
CA GLU A 46 10.24 -15.61 15.88
C GLU A 46 8.97 -14.76 16.04
N LEU A 47 7.85 -15.34 15.62
CA LEU A 47 6.55 -14.72 15.88
C LEU A 47 6.27 -14.74 17.38
N PRO A 48 5.75 -13.65 17.96
CA PRO A 48 5.51 -13.57 19.41
C PRO A 48 4.26 -14.36 19.86
N PHE A 49 3.73 -15.21 19.01
CA PHE A 49 2.61 -16.11 19.24
C PHE A 49 2.80 -17.41 18.44
N ASP A 50 2.12 -18.48 18.85
CA ASP A 50 2.12 -19.74 18.10
C ASP A 50 1.07 -19.69 16.96
N PRO A 51 1.50 -19.69 15.68
CA PRO A 51 0.58 -19.63 14.52
C PRO A 51 -0.45 -20.77 14.48
N ARG A 52 -0.12 -21.93 15.02
CA ARG A 52 -1.02 -23.10 15.06
C ARG A 52 -2.24 -22.90 15.95
N THR A 53 -2.20 -21.90 16.85
CA THR A 53 -3.31 -21.56 17.75
C THR A 53 -4.27 -20.53 17.16
N LEU A 54 -3.97 -19.97 15.97
CA LEU A 54 -4.83 -18.99 15.31
C LEU A 54 -6.02 -19.70 14.66
N ASN A 55 -7.21 -19.15 14.84
CA ASN A 55 -8.43 -19.59 14.16
C ASN A 55 -8.54 -19.04 12.74
N ALA A 56 -8.14 -17.80 12.52
CA ALA A 56 -8.23 -17.13 11.23
C ALA A 56 -7.25 -15.94 11.13
N VAL A 57 -6.98 -15.53 9.90
CA VAL A 57 -6.40 -14.22 9.56
C VAL A 57 -7.44 -13.39 8.83
N LEU A 58 -7.53 -12.11 9.15
CA LEU A 58 -8.35 -11.13 8.47
C LEU A 58 -7.41 -10.13 7.80
N LEU A 59 -7.49 -10.00 6.48
CA LEU A 59 -6.70 -9.01 5.76
C LEU A 59 -7.53 -7.77 5.48
N THR A 60 -6.91 -6.62 5.71
CA THR A 60 -7.46 -5.33 5.33
C THR A 60 -7.22 -5.05 3.85
N HIS A 61 -6.02 -5.29 3.35
CA HIS A 61 -5.66 -5.08 1.95
C HIS A 61 -4.35 -5.80 1.57
N ALA A 62 -3.94 -5.65 0.30
CA ALA A 62 -2.86 -6.44 -0.28
C ALA A 62 -1.47 -5.79 -0.25
N HIS A 63 -1.26 -4.62 0.36
CA HIS A 63 0.09 -4.08 0.48
C HIS A 63 1.00 -5.00 1.30
N ILE A 64 2.28 -5.00 0.96
CA ILE A 64 3.24 -5.97 1.49
C ILE A 64 3.48 -5.83 3.00
N ASP A 65 3.30 -4.64 3.54
CA ASP A 65 3.36 -4.35 4.97
C ASP A 65 2.08 -4.74 5.73
N HIS A 66 1.08 -5.30 5.04
CA HIS A 66 -0.13 -5.91 5.60
C HIS A 66 -0.23 -7.42 5.32
N CYS A 67 0.33 -7.92 4.22
CA CYS A 67 0.22 -9.35 3.85
C CYS A 67 1.57 -10.08 3.74
N GLY A 68 2.69 -9.37 3.74
CA GLY A 68 3.99 -9.88 3.29
C GLY A 68 4.64 -10.96 4.16
N ARG A 69 4.18 -11.20 5.39
CA ARG A 69 4.63 -12.33 6.22
C ARG A 69 3.63 -13.49 6.30
N LEU A 70 2.58 -13.50 5.50
CA LEU A 70 1.68 -14.67 5.40
C LEU A 70 2.42 -15.96 5.06
N PRO A 71 3.41 -15.98 4.12
CA PRO A 71 4.18 -17.20 3.85
C PRO A 71 4.98 -17.66 5.07
N VAL A 72 5.51 -16.74 5.88
CA VAL A 72 6.18 -17.08 7.15
C VAL A 72 5.21 -17.69 8.15
N LEU A 73 4.01 -17.14 8.25
CA LEU A 73 2.96 -17.64 9.13
C LEU A 73 2.58 -19.08 8.78
N VAL A 74 2.38 -19.36 7.49
CA VAL A 74 2.04 -20.71 6.98
C VAL A 74 3.22 -21.67 7.16
N LYS A 75 4.45 -21.26 6.84
CA LYS A 75 5.68 -22.03 7.04
C LYS A 75 5.86 -22.46 8.51
N ARG A 76 5.34 -21.65 9.46
CA ARG A 76 5.38 -21.93 10.90
C ARG A 76 4.13 -22.65 11.44
N GLY A 77 3.29 -23.17 10.55
CA GLY A 77 2.22 -24.11 10.88
C GLY A 77 0.81 -23.53 10.95
N PHE A 78 0.59 -22.29 10.52
CA PHE A 78 -0.78 -21.80 10.32
C PHE A 78 -1.44 -22.53 9.16
N ALA A 79 -2.65 -23.04 9.40
CA ALA A 79 -3.45 -23.79 8.40
C ALA A 79 -4.92 -23.33 8.35
N GLY A 80 -5.25 -22.27 9.07
CA GLY A 80 -6.61 -21.70 9.11
C GLY A 80 -6.94 -20.85 7.86
N PRO A 81 -8.19 -20.37 7.76
CA PRO A 81 -8.62 -19.48 6.67
C PRO A 81 -8.01 -18.09 6.79
N ILE A 82 -7.75 -17.49 5.63
CA ILE A 82 -7.34 -16.08 5.47
C ILE A 82 -8.46 -15.36 4.71
N TYR A 83 -9.23 -14.57 5.42
CA TYR A 83 -10.37 -13.84 4.84
C TYR A 83 -9.94 -12.48 4.31
N ALA A 84 -10.30 -12.16 3.08
CA ALA A 84 -10.08 -10.87 2.42
C ALA A 84 -11.14 -10.64 1.35
N THR A 85 -11.28 -9.40 0.85
CA THR A 85 -12.11 -9.15 -0.32
C THR A 85 -11.59 -9.92 -1.54
N GLU A 86 -12.45 -10.18 -2.53
CA GLU A 86 -12.07 -10.93 -3.73
C GLU A 86 -10.88 -10.27 -4.44
N ALA A 87 -10.92 -8.94 -4.62
CA ALA A 87 -9.83 -8.20 -5.27
C ALA A 87 -8.54 -8.23 -4.44
N THR A 88 -8.63 -8.15 -3.10
CA THR A 88 -7.47 -8.31 -2.22
C THR A 88 -6.86 -9.71 -2.36
N CYS A 89 -7.66 -10.77 -2.44
CA CYS A 89 -7.14 -12.14 -2.65
C CYS A 89 -6.33 -12.24 -3.95
N ASP A 90 -6.86 -11.73 -5.07
CA ASP A 90 -6.16 -11.73 -6.36
C ASP A 90 -4.86 -10.91 -6.32
N LEU A 91 -4.87 -9.76 -5.64
CA LEU A 91 -3.66 -8.93 -5.50
C LEU A 91 -2.63 -9.55 -4.56
N VAL A 92 -3.03 -10.21 -3.46
CA VAL A 92 -2.14 -10.92 -2.54
C VAL A 92 -1.34 -12.00 -3.28
N GLU A 93 -1.97 -12.74 -4.19
CA GLU A 93 -1.29 -13.73 -5.02
C GLU A 93 -0.12 -13.09 -5.80
N ILE A 94 -0.36 -11.96 -6.45
CA ILE A 94 0.65 -11.25 -7.23
C ILE A 94 1.75 -10.71 -6.33
N MET A 95 1.37 -10.10 -5.20
CA MET A 95 2.29 -9.47 -4.25
C MET A 95 3.23 -10.49 -3.60
N LEU A 96 2.70 -11.62 -3.15
CA LEU A 96 3.51 -12.65 -2.48
C LEU A 96 4.47 -13.35 -3.45
N ARG A 97 4.03 -13.65 -4.67
CA ARG A 97 4.90 -14.22 -5.70
C ARG A 97 6.04 -13.29 -6.12
N ASP A 98 5.77 -12.00 -6.25
CA ASP A 98 6.81 -11.01 -6.57
C ASP A 98 7.78 -10.83 -5.41
N SER A 99 7.27 -10.70 -4.20
CA SER A 99 8.07 -10.58 -2.98
C SER A 99 8.99 -11.80 -2.78
N ALA A 100 8.50 -13.01 -2.99
CA ALA A 100 9.30 -14.23 -2.91
C ALA A 100 10.48 -14.20 -3.89
N LYS A 101 10.21 -13.86 -5.16
CA LYS A 101 11.26 -13.74 -6.20
C LYS A 101 12.34 -12.71 -5.83
N LEU A 102 11.92 -11.57 -5.28
CA LEU A 102 12.87 -10.55 -4.85
C LEU A 102 13.75 -11.05 -3.70
N GLN A 103 13.17 -11.74 -2.72
CA GLN A 103 13.91 -12.29 -1.57
C GLN A 103 14.86 -13.41 -1.97
N GLU A 104 14.45 -14.31 -2.88
CA GLU A 104 15.31 -15.35 -3.42
C GLU A 104 16.49 -14.75 -4.21
N ALA A 105 16.23 -13.73 -5.04
CA ALA A 105 17.28 -13.02 -5.78
C ALA A 105 18.24 -12.27 -4.86
N ASP A 106 17.75 -11.68 -3.77
CA ASP A 106 18.58 -11.01 -2.77
C ASP A 106 19.44 -12.01 -1.99
N ALA A 107 18.88 -13.12 -1.54
CA ALA A 107 19.63 -14.18 -0.89
C ALA A 107 20.71 -14.75 -1.81
N PHE A 108 20.41 -14.98 -3.08
CA PHE A 108 21.38 -15.43 -4.09
C PHE A 108 22.57 -14.45 -4.22
N ARG A 109 22.27 -13.15 -4.35
CA ARG A 109 23.32 -12.11 -4.46
C ARG A 109 24.17 -11.99 -3.20
N ILE A 110 23.56 -12.10 -2.02
CA ILE A 110 24.27 -12.09 -0.74
C ILE A 110 25.14 -13.32 -0.64
N ASN A 111 24.64 -14.51 -0.96
CA ASN A 111 25.35 -15.77 -0.88
C ASN A 111 26.56 -15.82 -1.83
N ALA A 112 26.48 -15.22 -3.01
CA ALA A 112 27.63 -15.09 -3.91
C ALA A 112 28.79 -14.32 -3.26
N ARG A 113 28.50 -13.27 -2.48
CA ARG A 113 29.52 -12.52 -1.72
C ARG A 113 30.03 -13.29 -0.50
N ARG A 114 29.11 -13.96 0.23
CA ARG A 114 29.46 -14.76 1.41
C ARG A 114 30.38 -15.93 1.04
N ALA A 115 30.14 -16.58 -0.10
CA ALA A 115 30.97 -17.65 -0.60
C ALA A 115 32.45 -17.20 -0.83
N ILE A 116 32.65 -15.98 -1.34
CA ILE A 116 34.00 -15.40 -1.50
C ILE A 116 34.71 -15.24 -0.15
N ASN A 117 33.94 -14.93 0.90
CA ASN A 117 34.47 -14.72 2.26
C ASN A 117 34.53 -16.01 3.09
N GLY A 118 34.15 -17.17 2.55
CA GLY A 118 34.09 -18.42 3.30
C GLY A 118 32.97 -18.47 4.36
N GLU A 119 31.93 -17.63 4.25
CA GLU A 119 30.82 -17.56 5.18
C GLU A 119 29.70 -18.53 4.75
N PRO A 120 28.93 -19.12 5.69
CA PRO A 120 27.82 -20.00 5.36
C PRO A 120 26.70 -19.21 4.62
N PRO A 121 25.95 -19.85 3.70
CA PRO A 121 24.86 -19.20 2.99
C PRO A 121 23.72 -18.84 3.95
N ILE A 122 22.93 -17.81 3.56
CA ILE A 122 21.67 -17.43 4.21
C ILE A 122 20.49 -17.95 3.38
N GLU A 123 19.38 -18.24 4.05
CA GLU A 123 18.13 -18.54 3.42
C GLU A 123 17.30 -17.25 3.19
N PRO A 124 16.46 -17.20 2.13
CA PRO A 124 15.45 -16.14 2.00
C PRO A 124 14.43 -16.30 3.15
N LEU A 125 13.73 -15.23 3.49
CA LEU A 125 12.67 -15.27 4.51
C LEU A 125 11.60 -16.31 4.15
N TYR A 126 11.24 -16.37 2.88
CA TYR A 126 10.40 -17.41 2.27
C TYR A 126 10.69 -17.51 0.76
N THR A 127 10.30 -18.63 0.19
CA THR A 127 10.46 -18.96 -1.24
C THR A 127 9.16 -18.81 -1.99
N GLY A 128 9.22 -18.94 -3.33
CA GLY A 128 8.03 -19.04 -4.18
C GLY A 128 7.11 -20.19 -3.78
N GLU A 129 7.67 -21.35 -3.37
CA GLU A 129 6.89 -22.48 -2.87
C GLU A 129 6.14 -22.14 -1.57
N ASP A 130 6.77 -21.40 -0.66
CA ASP A 130 6.12 -20.96 0.58
C ASP A 130 4.98 -19.98 0.30
N ALA A 131 5.14 -19.09 -0.71
CA ALA A 131 4.08 -18.17 -1.16
C ALA A 131 2.88 -18.94 -1.75
N GLU A 132 3.12 -19.98 -2.57
CA GLU A 132 2.05 -20.82 -3.12
C GLU A 132 1.23 -21.54 -2.05
N LYS A 133 1.81 -21.90 -0.91
CA LYS A 133 1.09 -22.52 0.21
C LYS A 133 0.08 -21.61 0.89
N VAL A 134 0.17 -20.30 0.73
CA VAL A 134 -0.79 -19.32 1.24
C VAL A 134 -2.09 -19.33 0.43
N LEU A 135 -2.00 -19.48 -0.89
CA LEU A 135 -3.12 -19.27 -1.81
C LEU A 135 -4.34 -20.17 -1.53
N PRO A 136 -4.17 -21.47 -1.23
CA PRO A 136 -5.30 -22.32 -0.88
C PRO A 136 -6.02 -21.95 0.42
N LEU A 137 -5.43 -21.12 1.27
CA LEU A 137 -6.02 -20.66 2.53
C LEU A 137 -6.86 -19.40 2.37
N LEU A 138 -6.72 -18.66 1.24
CA LEU A 138 -7.49 -17.46 0.95
C LEU A 138 -8.98 -17.81 0.84
N ARG A 139 -9.81 -16.99 1.48
CA ARG A 139 -11.28 -17.09 1.48
C ARG A 139 -11.85 -15.74 1.10
N PRO A 140 -12.27 -15.58 -0.17
CA PRO A 140 -12.82 -14.32 -0.63
C PRO A 140 -14.15 -14.00 0.03
N VAL A 141 -14.32 -12.74 0.41
CA VAL A 141 -15.56 -12.19 0.97
C VAL A 141 -16.02 -10.97 0.18
N LYS A 142 -17.32 -10.67 0.26
CA LYS A 142 -17.89 -9.46 -0.36
C LYS A 142 -17.99 -8.33 0.66
N TYR A 143 -17.86 -7.09 0.20
CA TYR A 143 -18.17 -5.93 1.01
C TYR A 143 -19.57 -6.00 1.60
N GLY A 144 -19.72 -5.62 2.86
CA GLY A 144 -20.98 -5.63 3.60
C GLY A 144 -21.50 -7.01 4.05
N ALA A 145 -20.95 -8.10 3.50
CA ALA A 145 -21.33 -9.46 3.93
C ALA A 145 -20.75 -9.78 5.32
N THR A 146 -21.54 -10.47 6.14
CA THR A 146 -21.08 -10.95 7.46
C THR A 146 -20.47 -12.32 7.32
N THR A 147 -19.31 -12.52 7.89
CA THR A 147 -18.57 -13.80 7.93
C THR A 147 -18.29 -14.21 9.37
N ASP A 148 -18.63 -15.44 9.72
CA ASP A 148 -18.22 -16.07 10.98
C ASP A 148 -16.75 -16.52 10.85
N ALA A 149 -15.82 -15.71 11.37
CA ALA A 149 -14.39 -15.95 11.19
C ALA A 149 -13.81 -16.92 12.22
N ALA A 150 -14.37 -16.93 13.45
CA ALA A 150 -13.95 -17.79 14.54
C ALA A 150 -15.07 -17.89 15.59
N PRO A 151 -15.01 -18.80 16.57
CA PRO A 151 -15.99 -18.87 17.64
C PRO A 151 -16.20 -17.53 18.34
N GLY A 152 -17.43 -17.00 18.26
CA GLY A 152 -17.79 -15.69 18.81
C GLY A 152 -17.22 -14.48 18.08
N VAL A 153 -16.63 -14.64 16.88
CA VAL A 153 -16.06 -13.54 16.09
C VAL A 153 -16.72 -13.46 14.72
N ARG A 154 -17.46 -12.39 14.45
CA ARG A 154 -18.09 -12.09 13.15
C ARG A 154 -17.49 -10.83 12.57
N VAL A 155 -17.28 -10.79 11.26
CA VAL A 155 -16.59 -9.71 10.57
C VAL A 155 -17.38 -9.25 9.35
N ARG A 156 -17.38 -7.93 9.11
CA ARG A 156 -17.87 -7.30 7.88
C ARG A 156 -16.77 -6.40 7.34
N TRP A 157 -16.61 -6.40 6.02
CA TRP A 157 -15.65 -5.57 5.29
C TRP A 157 -16.34 -4.35 4.69
N PHE A 158 -15.80 -3.15 4.93
CA PHE A 158 -16.27 -1.88 4.37
C PHE A 158 -15.18 -1.32 3.49
N ASP A 159 -15.52 -0.75 2.33
CA ASP A 159 -14.53 -0.21 1.41
C ASP A 159 -13.70 0.89 2.10
N ALA A 160 -12.39 0.73 2.11
CA ALA A 160 -11.46 1.69 2.72
C ALA A 160 -10.94 2.73 1.73
N GLY A 161 -11.19 2.60 0.42
CA GLY A 161 -10.81 3.55 -0.62
C GLY A 161 -9.31 3.72 -0.85
N HIS A 162 -8.47 2.91 -0.22
CA HIS A 162 -7.01 3.04 -0.25
C HIS A 162 -6.36 2.39 -1.48
N MET A 163 -6.79 1.20 -1.80
CA MET A 163 -6.45 0.48 -3.03
C MET A 163 -7.61 -0.45 -3.41
N LEU A 164 -7.57 -1.00 -4.62
CA LEU A 164 -8.62 -1.92 -5.08
C LEU A 164 -8.76 -3.09 -4.11
N GLY A 165 -9.96 -3.28 -3.57
CA GLY A 165 -10.25 -4.33 -2.61
C GLY A 165 -9.91 -4.01 -1.15
N SER A 166 -9.30 -2.87 -0.84
CA SER A 166 -8.98 -2.49 0.55
C SER A 166 -10.22 -2.35 1.42
N ALA A 167 -10.10 -2.72 2.69
CA ALA A 167 -11.24 -2.70 3.60
C ALA A 167 -10.91 -2.28 5.03
N SER A 168 -11.84 -1.53 5.61
CA SER A 168 -11.97 -1.43 7.06
C SER A 168 -12.80 -2.60 7.58
N LEU A 169 -12.39 -3.19 8.70
CA LEU A 169 -13.00 -4.37 9.29
C LEU A 169 -13.88 -3.99 10.49
N HIS A 170 -15.14 -4.36 10.44
CA HIS A 170 -16.06 -4.26 11.57
C HIS A 170 -16.18 -5.63 12.24
N VAL A 171 -15.52 -5.80 13.35
CA VAL A 171 -15.37 -7.08 14.04
C VAL A 171 -16.26 -7.11 15.28
N THR A 172 -17.34 -7.87 15.22
CA THR A 172 -18.22 -8.14 16.39
C THR A 172 -17.66 -9.32 17.14
N VAL A 173 -17.34 -9.13 18.42
CA VAL A 173 -16.78 -10.14 19.30
C VAL A 173 -17.72 -10.40 20.46
N THR A 174 -18.18 -11.62 20.60
CA THR A 174 -19.02 -12.07 21.72
C THR A 174 -18.24 -13.05 22.59
N ALA A 175 -18.01 -12.70 23.84
CA ALA A 175 -17.33 -13.53 24.82
C ALA A 175 -17.91 -13.27 26.23
N GLU A 176 -18.15 -14.31 27.01
CA GLU A 176 -18.63 -14.20 28.39
C GLU A 176 -19.89 -13.32 28.51
N ASP A 177 -20.90 -13.55 27.68
CA ASP A 177 -22.17 -12.82 27.59
C ASP A 177 -22.03 -11.32 27.29
N ARG A 178 -20.87 -10.85 26.86
CA ARG A 178 -20.63 -9.48 26.40
C ARG A 178 -20.35 -9.45 24.91
N THR A 179 -21.01 -8.55 24.24
CA THR A 179 -20.72 -8.26 22.82
C THR A 179 -20.05 -6.90 22.73
N ARG A 180 -18.96 -6.83 21.95
CA ARG A 180 -18.23 -5.61 21.62
C ARG A 180 -17.94 -5.56 20.13
N VAL A 181 -17.87 -4.37 19.61
CA VAL A 181 -17.45 -4.09 18.24
C VAL A 181 -16.09 -3.43 18.25
N VAL A 182 -15.15 -4.05 17.56
CA VAL A 182 -13.82 -3.50 17.28
C VAL A 182 -13.73 -3.20 15.79
N VAL A 183 -13.45 -1.96 15.45
CA VAL A 183 -13.17 -1.56 14.08
C VAL A 183 -11.66 -1.49 13.88
N PHE A 184 -11.16 -2.12 12.81
CA PHE A 184 -9.81 -1.90 12.30
C PHE A 184 -9.95 -1.10 11.01
N SER A 185 -9.36 0.09 10.95
CA SER A 185 -9.48 0.93 9.75
C SER A 185 -8.83 0.30 8.53
N GLY A 186 -7.77 -0.51 8.72
CA GLY A 186 -6.77 -0.71 7.68
C GLY A 186 -6.17 0.63 7.31
N ASP A 187 -5.69 0.76 6.09
CA ASP A 187 -5.28 2.03 5.54
C ASP A 187 -6.49 2.71 4.89
N ILE A 188 -6.73 3.96 5.22
CA ILE A 188 -7.88 4.74 4.76
C ILE A 188 -7.45 5.55 3.53
N GLY A 189 -8.22 5.49 2.46
CA GLY A 189 -7.96 6.20 1.22
C GLY A 189 -8.27 7.69 1.29
N HIS A 190 -7.67 8.43 0.36
CA HIS A 190 -7.95 9.84 0.12
C HIS A 190 -9.23 9.97 -0.71
N HIS A 191 -10.14 10.88 -0.33
CA HIS A 191 -11.36 11.15 -1.07
C HIS A 191 -11.07 11.67 -2.49
N GLY A 192 -11.90 11.26 -3.46
CA GLY A 192 -11.76 11.65 -4.85
C GLY A 192 -10.57 11.00 -5.57
N SER A 193 -10.01 9.92 -5.01
CA SER A 193 -8.97 9.14 -5.68
C SER A 193 -9.54 8.47 -6.92
N ALA A 194 -8.92 8.67 -8.08
CA ALA A 194 -9.38 8.09 -9.32
C ALA A 194 -9.49 6.55 -9.24
N ILE A 195 -10.51 6.00 -9.90
CA ILE A 195 -10.85 4.56 -9.99
C ILE A 195 -11.50 4.02 -8.71
N LEU A 196 -11.08 4.48 -7.53
CA LEU A 196 -11.50 3.93 -6.25
C LEU A 196 -12.73 4.66 -5.70
N ARG A 197 -13.58 3.92 -5.01
CA ARG A 197 -14.67 4.52 -4.24
C ARG A 197 -14.11 5.22 -3.01
N ASP A 198 -14.80 6.26 -2.56
CA ASP A 198 -14.46 6.92 -1.31
C ASP A 198 -14.59 5.97 -0.11
N PRO A 199 -13.76 6.15 0.94
CA PRO A 199 -13.81 5.35 2.15
C PRO A 199 -15.20 5.36 2.78
N THR A 200 -15.70 4.18 3.12
CA THR A 200 -16.99 4.01 3.82
C THR A 200 -16.72 3.66 5.28
N PRO A 201 -16.89 4.58 6.23
CA PRO A 201 -16.72 4.30 7.65
C PRO A 201 -17.68 3.20 8.12
N PRO A 202 -17.23 2.22 8.94
CA PRO A 202 -18.11 1.30 9.62
C PRO A 202 -19.12 2.03 10.51
N PRO A 203 -20.34 1.47 10.70
CA PRO A 203 -21.46 2.22 11.29
C PRO A 203 -21.31 2.54 12.77
N ASP A 204 -20.62 1.70 13.53
CA ASP A 204 -20.49 1.79 14.99
C ASP A 204 -19.26 1.03 15.50
N ALA A 205 -18.78 1.41 16.69
CA ALA A 205 -17.71 0.71 17.39
C ALA A 205 -17.73 0.98 18.89
N ASP A 206 -17.18 0.06 19.68
CA ASP A 206 -16.75 0.29 21.07
C ASP A 206 -15.27 0.70 21.10
N LEU A 207 -14.46 0.17 20.17
CA LEU A 207 -13.04 0.45 20.04
C LEU A 207 -12.67 0.54 18.56
N VAL A 208 -11.87 1.53 18.20
CA VAL A 208 -11.36 1.74 16.84
C VAL A 208 -9.84 1.67 16.84
N VAL A 209 -9.28 0.71 16.13
CA VAL A 209 -7.84 0.68 15.79
C VAL A 209 -7.68 1.37 14.44
N MET A 210 -7.05 2.54 14.44
CA MET A 210 -7.06 3.46 13.30
C MET A 210 -5.64 3.80 12.85
N GLU A 211 -5.45 3.87 11.54
CA GLU A 211 -4.22 4.40 10.96
C GLU A 211 -3.98 5.88 11.32
N SER A 212 -2.75 6.32 11.20
CA SER A 212 -2.34 7.69 11.52
C SER A 212 -1.17 8.18 10.68
N THR A 213 -1.02 7.64 9.47
CA THR A 213 0.11 7.91 8.57
C THR A 213 0.32 9.40 8.32
N TYR A 214 -0.75 10.12 8.00
CA TYR A 214 -0.76 11.58 7.83
C TYR A 214 -1.58 12.29 8.92
N GLY A 215 -1.47 11.82 10.14
CA GLY A 215 -2.18 12.40 11.28
C GLY A 215 -1.78 13.84 11.65
N ASP A 216 -0.74 14.39 11.04
CA ASP A 216 -0.19 15.73 11.33
C ASP A 216 -0.46 16.76 10.24
N ARG A 217 -0.99 16.37 9.06
CA ARG A 217 -1.18 17.27 7.91
C ARG A 217 -2.21 16.77 6.92
N ASP A 218 -2.72 17.70 6.12
CA ASP A 218 -3.53 17.41 4.95
C ASP A 218 -2.68 17.39 3.67
N HIS A 219 -3.20 16.74 2.64
CA HIS A 219 -2.65 16.77 1.28
C HIS A 219 -3.15 18.00 0.52
N ARG A 220 -2.47 18.32 -0.58
CA ARG A 220 -3.06 19.19 -1.60
C ARG A 220 -4.30 18.52 -2.18
N THR A 221 -5.27 19.34 -2.63
CA THR A 221 -6.48 18.78 -3.24
C THR A 221 -6.12 17.97 -4.49
N MET A 222 -6.97 16.97 -4.82
CA MET A 222 -6.77 16.14 -6.00
C MET A 222 -6.82 16.98 -7.28
N GLU A 223 -7.74 17.97 -7.37
CA GLU A 223 -7.88 18.87 -8.51
C GLU A 223 -6.59 19.65 -8.77
N ALA A 224 -6.02 20.31 -7.74
CA ALA A 224 -4.77 21.06 -7.87
C ALA A 224 -3.58 20.16 -8.22
N THR A 225 -3.60 18.91 -7.76
CA THR A 225 -2.57 17.91 -8.05
C THR A 225 -2.65 17.42 -9.50
N VAL A 226 -3.85 17.14 -9.99
CA VAL A 226 -4.09 16.74 -11.39
C VAL A 226 -3.79 17.88 -12.35
N GLU A 227 -4.12 19.12 -12.00
CA GLU A 227 -3.76 20.30 -12.79
C GLU A 227 -2.24 20.43 -12.94
N GLU A 228 -1.48 20.34 -11.84
CA GLU A 228 -0.01 20.39 -11.87
C GLU A 228 0.57 19.21 -12.66
N PHE A 229 0.07 17.98 -12.44
CA PHE A 229 0.44 16.80 -13.19
C PHE A 229 0.25 17.01 -14.70
N THR A 230 -0.92 17.46 -15.09
CA THR A 230 -1.27 17.75 -16.49
C THR A 230 -0.36 18.81 -17.09
N GLY A 231 -0.07 19.89 -16.35
CA GLY A 231 0.84 20.95 -16.78
C GLY A 231 2.25 20.43 -17.07
N ILE A 232 2.81 19.62 -16.17
CA ILE A 232 4.16 19.03 -16.34
C ILE A 232 4.19 18.07 -17.56
N ILE A 233 3.18 17.24 -17.71
CA ILE A 233 3.10 16.31 -18.86
C ILE A 233 2.98 17.07 -20.17
N LYS A 234 2.14 18.13 -20.22
CA LYS A 234 2.00 18.99 -21.39
C LYS A 234 3.35 19.63 -21.76
N GLU A 235 4.04 20.28 -20.81
CA GLU A 235 5.36 20.86 -21.03
C GLU A 235 6.31 19.82 -21.64
N ALA A 236 6.45 18.67 -21.00
CA ALA A 236 7.35 17.61 -21.46
C ALA A 236 7.00 17.09 -22.87
N VAL A 237 5.71 16.95 -23.18
CA VAL A 237 5.26 16.46 -24.50
C VAL A 237 5.55 17.48 -25.60
N TRP A 238 5.27 18.78 -25.37
CA TRP A 238 5.53 19.84 -26.34
C TRP A 238 7.03 20.04 -26.57
N ASP A 239 7.86 19.93 -25.53
CA ASP A 239 9.31 20.07 -25.62
C ASP A 239 9.99 18.78 -26.12
N ARG A 240 9.22 17.72 -26.39
CA ARG A 240 9.70 16.39 -26.75
C ARG A 240 10.64 15.78 -25.71
N GLU A 241 10.38 16.06 -24.45
CA GLU A 241 11.14 15.59 -23.30
C GLU A 241 10.50 14.33 -22.69
N ARG A 242 11.28 13.65 -21.85
CA ARG A 242 10.84 12.41 -21.20
C ARG A 242 10.43 12.66 -19.76
N VAL A 243 9.33 12.02 -19.33
CA VAL A 243 8.92 11.96 -17.92
C VAL A 243 9.19 10.56 -17.38
N ILE A 244 9.87 10.49 -16.22
CA ILE A 244 10.11 9.25 -15.48
C ILE A 244 9.40 9.36 -14.14
N VAL A 245 8.54 8.39 -13.84
CA VAL A 245 7.68 8.40 -12.66
C VAL A 245 8.00 7.17 -11.79
N PRO A 246 8.74 7.35 -10.70
CA PRO A 246 8.83 6.33 -9.66
C PRO A 246 7.44 6.06 -9.06
N SER A 247 6.97 4.83 -9.08
CA SER A 247 5.60 4.51 -8.67
C SER A 247 5.51 3.13 -8.02
N PHE A 248 4.54 2.94 -7.13
CA PHE A 248 4.12 1.59 -6.75
C PHE A 248 3.44 0.90 -7.94
N ALA A 249 3.67 -0.39 -8.09
CA ALA A 249 3.16 -1.17 -9.21
C ALA A 249 1.65 -1.44 -9.11
N VAL A 250 1.11 -1.45 -7.89
CA VAL A 250 -0.31 -1.66 -7.58
C VAL A 250 -0.89 -0.38 -6.97
N GLY A 251 -2.04 0.05 -7.45
CA GLY A 251 -2.74 1.26 -7.05
C GLY A 251 -2.27 2.49 -7.82
N ARG A 252 -1.10 3.02 -7.50
CA ARG A 252 -0.59 4.28 -8.05
C ARG A 252 -0.36 4.23 -9.57
N ALA A 253 0.21 3.16 -10.10
CA ALA A 253 0.43 3.04 -11.53
C ALA A 253 -0.90 3.11 -12.31
N GLN A 254 -1.96 2.47 -11.82
CA GLN A 254 -3.28 2.47 -12.43
C GLN A 254 -3.93 3.86 -12.37
N GLN A 255 -3.84 4.57 -11.24
CA GLN A 255 -4.34 5.94 -11.12
C GLN A 255 -3.64 6.91 -12.07
N LEU A 256 -2.32 6.81 -12.21
CA LEU A 256 -1.57 7.64 -13.16
C LEU A 256 -2.00 7.39 -14.60
N ILE A 257 -2.23 6.13 -14.98
CA ILE A 257 -2.73 5.79 -16.32
C ILE A 257 -4.13 6.35 -16.54
N TYR A 258 -5.01 6.29 -15.53
CA TYR A 258 -6.33 6.92 -15.62
C TYR A 258 -6.23 8.41 -15.94
N HIS A 259 -5.43 9.17 -15.18
CA HIS A 259 -5.27 10.60 -15.39
C HIS A 259 -4.59 10.95 -16.74
N LEU A 260 -3.62 10.14 -17.18
CA LEU A 260 -3.02 10.29 -18.52
C LEU A 260 -4.05 10.04 -19.62
N HIS A 261 -4.90 9.03 -19.45
CA HIS A 261 -5.96 8.68 -20.39
C HIS A 261 -7.01 9.81 -20.46
N GLU A 262 -7.48 10.29 -19.32
CA GLU A 262 -8.42 11.41 -19.23
C GLU A 262 -7.84 12.68 -19.88
N MET A 263 -6.59 13.03 -19.56
CA MET A 263 -5.91 14.18 -20.12
C MET A 263 -5.81 14.14 -21.66
N ILE A 264 -5.48 12.98 -22.25
CA ILE A 264 -5.40 12.85 -23.72
C ILE A 264 -6.77 13.09 -24.36
N HIS A 265 -7.86 12.69 -23.72
CA HIS A 265 -9.21 12.90 -24.20
C HIS A 265 -9.73 14.32 -24.03
N THR A 266 -9.35 15.01 -22.95
CA THR A 266 -9.91 16.33 -22.59
C THR A 266 -9.06 17.51 -23.05
N GLU A 267 -7.75 17.35 -23.08
CA GLU A 267 -6.80 18.47 -23.21
C GLU A 267 -6.14 18.61 -24.60
N HIS A 268 -6.54 17.80 -25.56
CA HIS A 268 -6.02 17.81 -26.94
C HIS A 268 -4.48 17.78 -27.05
N VAL A 269 -3.84 17.04 -26.14
CA VAL A 269 -2.38 16.87 -26.14
C VAL A 269 -1.98 15.91 -27.25
N PRO A 270 -0.89 16.15 -28.00
CA PRO A 270 -0.38 15.21 -28.96
C PRO A 270 -0.18 13.81 -28.32
N ARG A 271 -0.50 12.77 -29.06
CA ARG A 271 -0.31 11.39 -28.58
C ARG A 271 1.17 11.11 -28.32
N PHE A 272 1.47 10.46 -27.21
CA PHE A 272 2.82 10.06 -26.81
C PHE A 272 2.79 8.66 -26.20
N PRO A 273 3.87 7.89 -26.31
CA PRO A 273 3.95 6.58 -25.70
C PRO A 273 4.07 6.67 -24.18
N VAL A 274 3.30 5.83 -23.50
CA VAL A 274 3.37 5.63 -22.05
C VAL A 274 3.78 4.19 -21.77
N PHE A 275 4.82 4.00 -20.99
CA PHE A 275 5.35 2.70 -20.63
C PHE A 275 5.16 2.44 -19.13
N VAL A 276 4.56 1.32 -18.80
CA VAL A 276 4.56 0.78 -17.43
C VAL A 276 5.59 -0.34 -17.39
N ASP A 277 6.75 -0.04 -16.84
CA ASP A 277 7.89 -0.96 -16.85
C ASP A 277 7.94 -1.81 -15.58
N SER A 278 7.01 -2.77 -15.50
CA SER A 278 6.86 -3.67 -14.35
C SER A 278 6.01 -4.90 -14.67
N PRO A 279 6.55 -6.12 -14.57
CA PRO A 279 5.76 -7.35 -14.69
C PRO A 279 4.66 -7.47 -13.65
N MET A 280 4.90 -6.97 -12.41
CA MET A 280 3.90 -6.96 -11.36
C MET A 280 2.76 -5.99 -11.70
N ALA A 281 3.07 -4.78 -12.18
CA ALA A 281 2.05 -3.83 -12.59
C ALA A 281 1.19 -4.38 -13.73
N THR A 282 1.78 -5.07 -14.73
CA THR A 282 1.03 -5.73 -15.81
C THR A 282 -0.03 -6.69 -15.25
N LYS A 283 0.35 -7.54 -14.29
CA LYS A 283 -0.60 -8.45 -13.66
C LYS A 283 -1.67 -7.70 -12.85
N ALA A 284 -1.28 -6.63 -12.14
CA ALA A 284 -2.22 -5.81 -11.41
C ALA A 284 -3.26 -5.15 -12.34
N PHE A 285 -2.87 -4.73 -13.55
CA PHE A 285 -3.82 -4.22 -14.55
C PHE A 285 -4.91 -5.24 -14.89
N GLU A 286 -4.58 -6.53 -15.01
CA GLU A 286 -5.59 -7.57 -15.26
C GLU A 286 -6.53 -7.77 -14.06
N VAL A 287 -6.03 -7.66 -12.82
CA VAL A 287 -6.86 -7.70 -11.63
C VAL A 287 -7.80 -6.48 -11.57
N TYR A 288 -7.30 -5.29 -11.88
CA TYR A 288 -8.13 -4.08 -11.96
C TYR A 288 -9.25 -4.24 -12.99
N LYS A 289 -8.95 -4.74 -14.19
CA LYS A 289 -9.97 -5.02 -15.22
C LYS A 289 -11.00 -6.05 -14.76
N LYS A 290 -10.56 -7.12 -14.08
CA LYS A 290 -11.44 -8.18 -13.56
C LYS A 290 -12.44 -7.63 -12.54
N HIS A 291 -12.03 -6.69 -11.71
CA HIS A 291 -12.84 -6.11 -10.63
C HIS A 291 -13.32 -4.69 -10.95
N ALA A 292 -13.64 -4.41 -12.21
CA ALA A 292 -14.13 -3.10 -12.63
C ALA A 292 -15.47 -2.70 -11.97
N ASP A 293 -16.23 -3.66 -11.47
CA ASP A 293 -17.46 -3.42 -10.68
C ASP A 293 -17.20 -2.71 -9.35
N LEU A 294 -15.97 -2.71 -8.86
CA LEU A 294 -15.53 -1.99 -7.65
C LEU A 294 -15.13 -0.53 -7.93
N TYR A 295 -15.16 -0.07 -9.18
CA TYR A 295 -14.77 1.29 -9.52
C TYR A 295 -15.79 2.32 -9.02
N ASP A 296 -15.37 3.57 -8.93
CA ASP A 296 -16.23 4.70 -8.63
C ASP A 296 -17.21 5.04 -9.79
N THR A 297 -18.14 5.93 -9.53
CA THR A 297 -19.17 6.36 -10.50
C THR A 297 -18.55 7.11 -11.68
N GLU A 298 -17.53 7.92 -11.42
CA GLU A 298 -16.82 8.74 -12.39
C GLU A 298 -16.07 7.87 -13.39
N SER A 299 -15.37 6.86 -12.93
CA SER A 299 -14.66 5.87 -13.76
C SER A 299 -15.62 5.06 -14.63
N HIS A 300 -16.78 4.66 -14.07
CA HIS A 300 -17.82 4.02 -14.88
C HIS A 300 -18.40 4.95 -15.95
N ALA A 301 -18.58 6.25 -15.64
CA ALA A 301 -19.03 7.23 -16.61
C ALA A 301 -17.96 7.46 -17.70
N PHE A 302 -16.70 7.55 -17.32
CA PHE A 302 -15.58 7.68 -18.26
C PHE A 302 -15.49 6.46 -19.18
N ALA A 303 -15.53 5.23 -18.65
CA ALA A 303 -15.48 3.99 -19.42
C ALA A 303 -16.62 3.90 -20.48
N ARG A 304 -17.85 4.35 -20.10
CA ARG A 304 -18.98 4.39 -21.06
C ARG A 304 -18.78 5.40 -22.17
N ARG A 305 -18.17 6.56 -21.87
CA ARG A 305 -17.89 7.62 -22.86
C ARG A 305 -16.76 7.22 -23.82
N ASP A 306 -15.70 6.62 -23.25
CA ASP A 306 -14.51 6.18 -24.01
C ASP A 306 -14.76 4.93 -24.84
N GLY A 307 -15.60 4.01 -24.37
CA GLY A 307 -15.93 2.76 -25.05
C GLY A 307 -14.89 1.64 -24.92
N HIS A 308 -13.73 1.90 -24.29
CA HIS A 308 -12.63 0.93 -24.18
C HIS A 308 -12.26 0.58 -22.73
N GLY A 309 -12.72 1.36 -21.76
CA GLY A 309 -12.43 1.19 -20.34
C GLY A 309 -11.31 2.08 -19.84
N VAL A 310 -11.36 2.40 -18.54
CA VAL A 310 -10.54 3.46 -17.89
C VAL A 310 -9.02 3.24 -18.00
N LEU A 311 -8.57 2.00 -18.15
CA LEU A 311 -7.15 1.62 -18.24
C LEU A 311 -6.72 1.23 -19.65
N ALA A 312 -7.57 1.43 -20.67
CA ALA A 312 -7.31 1.07 -22.06
C ALA A 312 -6.77 2.25 -22.88
N MET A 313 -5.85 3.01 -22.31
CA MET A 313 -5.27 4.18 -22.95
C MET A 313 -4.52 3.82 -24.25
N GLU A 314 -4.82 4.53 -25.35
CA GLU A 314 -4.05 4.39 -26.59
C GLU A 314 -2.60 4.85 -26.39
N GLY A 315 -1.63 4.06 -26.88
CA GLY A 315 -0.20 4.32 -26.68
C GLY A 315 0.37 3.75 -25.38
N LEU A 316 -0.46 3.14 -24.51
CA LEU A 316 0.01 2.42 -23.33
C LEU A 316 0.72 1.12 -23.76
N ARG A 317 1.91 0.90 -23.19
CA ARG A 317 2.69 -0.31 -23.36
C ARG A 317 3.12 -0.86 -22.01
N LEU A 318 2.71 -2.09 -21.72
CA LEU A 318 3.12 -2.84 -20.55
C LEU A 318 4.40 -3.59 -20.87
N VAL A 319 5.47 -3.34 -20.09
CA VAL A 319 6.82 -3.86 -20.35
C VAL A 319 7.17 -4.91 -19.32
N GLU A 320 7.36 -6.15 -19.77
CA GLU A 320 7.63 -7.28 -18.88
C GLU A 320 9.09 -7.74 -18.92
N SER A 321 9.72 -7.76 -20.10
CA SER A 321 11.07 -8.27 -20.24
C SER A 321 12.15 -7.24 -19.89
N ALA A 322 13.31 -7.73 -19.43
CA ALA A 322 14.47 -6.88 -19.13
C ALA A 322 15.07 -6.26 -20.40
N GLU A 323 14.97 -6.96 -21.54
CA GLU A 323 15.45 -6.50 -22.85
C GLU A 323 14.64 -5.30 -23.33
N GLU A 324 13.30 -5.36 -23.23
CA GLU A 324 12.42 -4.24 -23.55
C GLU A 324 12.70 -3.05 -22.65
N SER A 325 12.82 -3.27 -21.31
CA SER A 325 13.15 -2.24 -20.33
C SER A 325 14.47 -1.51 -20.69
N LYS A 326 15.50 -2.25 -21.10
CA LYS A 326 16.77 -1.65 -21.54
C LYS A 326 16.61 -0.78 -22.77
N ARG A 327 15.79 -1.19 -23.75
CA ARG A 327 15.54 -0.44 -25.00
C ARG A 327 14.90 0.92 -24.71
N LEU A 328 14.07 1.04 -23.67
CA LEU A 328 13.46 2.31 -23.28
C LEU A 328 14.50 3.39 -22.99
N ASN A 329 15.66 3.05 -22.44
CA ASN A 329 16.71 4.03 -22.13
C ASN A 329 17.37 4.62 -23.38
N GLY A 330 17.30 3.95 -24.52
CA GLY A 330 17.80 4.42 -25.81
C GLY A 330 16.79 5.19 -26.66
N MET A 331 15.52 5.27 -26.24
CA MET A 331 14.50 6.01 -26.97
C MET A 331 14.65 7.50 -26.77
N PHE A 332 14.32 8.28 -27.80
CA PHE A 332 14.30 9.75 -27.78
C PHE A 332 12.88 10.26 -28.02
N GLY A 333 12.63 11.50 -27.60
CA GLY A 333 11.34 12.18 -27.78
C GLY A 333 10.41 12.02 -26.59
N ALA A 334 9.24 12.66 -26.71
CA ALA A 334 8.22 12.64 -25.67
C ALA A 334 7.83 11.23 -25.26
N SER A 335 7.88 10.93 -23.99
CA SER A 335 7.44 9.63 -23.44
C SER A 335 7.28 9.71 -21.93
N VAL A 336 6.36 8.92 -21.40
CA VAL A 336 6.22 8.72 -19.95
C VAL A 336 6.64 7.29 -19.61
N VAL A 337 7.50 7.12 -18.62
CA VAL A 337 7.95 5.81 -18.10
C VAL A 337 7.58 5.72 -16.64
N ILE A 338 6.65 4.86 -16.29
CA ILE A 338 6.23 4.56 -14.92
C ILE A 338 6.91 3.26 -14.50
N ALA A 339 7.71 3.29 -13.43
CA ALA A 339 8.46 2.11 -13.01
C ALA A 339 8.58 2.00 -11.47
N PRO A 340 8.47 0.80 -10.87
CA PRO A 340 8.72 0.58 -9.45
C PRO A 340 10.24 0.58 -9.13
N SER A 341 10.62 0.92 -7.88
CA SER A 341 9.81 1.23 -6.70
C SER A 341 9.49 2.72 -6.58
N GLY A 342 8.39 3.04 -5.88
CA GLY A 342 7.96 4.43 -5.66
C GLY A 342 8.94 5.26 -4.84
N MET A 343 9.72 4.66 -3.93
CA MET A 343 10.75 5.34 -3.12
C MET A 343 12.16 5.24 -3.72
N CYS A 344 12.31 4.73 -4.94
CA CYS A 344 13.60 4.54 -5.61
C CYS A 344 14.61 3.71 -4.78
N THR A 345 14.15 2.70 -4.05
CA THR A 345 14.99 1.83 -3.22
C THR A 345 15.47 0.59 -3.97
N GLY A 346 14.83 0.25 -5.08
CA GLY A 346 15.12 -0.94 -5.88
C GLY A 346 14.40 -0.94 -7.21
N GLY A 347 14.43 -2.07 -7.92
CA GLY A 347 13.66 -2.25 -9.14
C GLY A 347 14.19 -1.53 -10.37
N ARG A 348 13.36 -1.53 -11.42
CA ARG A 348 13.72 -1.00 -12.75
C ARG A 348 13.92 0.50 -12.76
N ILE A 349 13.24 1.22 -11.85
CA ILE A 349 13.37 2.67 -11.72
C ILE A 349 14.83 3.12 -11.52
N LEU A 350 15.63 2.37 -10.76
CA LEU A 350 17.05 2.71 -10.55
C LEU A 350 17.84 2.71 -11.86
N HIS A 351 17.53 1.79 -12.77
CA HIS A 351 18.15 1.77 -14.09
C HIS A 351 17.72 2.97 -14.93
N HIS A 352 16.42 3.30 -14.93
CA HIS A 352 15.92 4.49 -15.63
C HIS A 352 16.53 5.78 -15.08
N LEU A 353 16.60 5.94 -13.76
CA LEU A 353 17.24 7.10 -13.14
C LEU A 353 18.74 7.18 -13.50
N ARG A 354 19.48 6.08 -13.39
CA ARG A 354 20.91 6.04 -13.73
C ARG A 354 21.18 6.51 -15.15
N HIS A 355 20.33 6.13 -16.11
CA HIS A 355 20.52 6.45 -17.53
C HIS A 355 19.98 7.82 -17.94
N ASN A 356 19.13 8.45 -17.13
CA ASN A 356 18.39 9.63 -17.56
C ASN A 356 18.54 10.85 -16.63
N VAL A 357 18.80 10.69 -15.33
CA VAL A 357 18.77 11.82 -14.36
C VAL A 357 19.82 12.93 -14.66
N TRP A 358 20.85 12.61 -15.39
CA TRP A 358 21.89 13.57 -15.83
C TRP A 358 21.54 14.37 -17.08
N ARG A 359 20.40 14.08 -17.73
CA ARG A 359 19.95 14.75 -18.95
C ARG A 359 19.06 15.93 -18.59
N LYS A 360 19.28 17.10 -19.19
CA LYS A 360 18.47 18.31 -18.95
C LYS A 360 17.03 18.17 -19.44
N GLY A 361 16.79 17.50 -20.58
CA GLY A 361 15.48 17.25 -21.16
C GLY A 361 14.76 16.04 -20.56
N VAL A 362 14.83 15.87 -19.24
CA VAL A 362 14.14 14.79 -18.51
C VAL A 362 13.46 15.37 -17.28
N HIS A 363 12.23 14.94 -17.03
CA HIS A 363 11.46 15.25 -15.84
C HIS A 363 11.40 14.00 -14.95
N ILE A 364 11.73 14.13 -13.67
CA ILE A 364 11.50 13.10 -12.66
C ILE A 364 10.31 13.55 -11.84
N MET A 365 9.23 12.79 -11.88
CA MET A 365 7.98 13.13 -11.20
C MET A 365 7.77 12.21 -10.00
N ILE A 366 7.99 12.72 -8.81
CA ILE A 366 7.79 12.01 -7.54
C ILE A 366 6.32 12.15 -7.13
N VAL A 367 5.60 11.04 -7.08
CA VAL A 367 4.14 10.99 -6.86
C VAL A 367 3.76 10.31 -5.53
N GLY A 368 4.69 10.19 -4.59
CA GLY A 368 4.44 9.56 -3.31
C GLY A 368 5.49 9.91 -2.27
N PHE A 369 5.25 9.48 -1.04
CA PHE A 369 6.15 9.69 0.08
C PHE A 369 7.55 9.13 -0.21
N GLN A 370 8.57 9.84 0.23
CA GLN A 370 9.97 9.45 0.12
C GLN A 370 10.58 9.34 1.53
N ALA A 371 10.86 8.12 1.96
CA ALA A 371 11.47 7.88 3.26
C ALA A 371 12.91 8.42 3.33
N ALA A 372 13.36 8.78 4.51
CA ALA A 372 14.72 9.22 4.77
C ALA A 372 15.75 8.20 4.23
N ASN A 373 16.90 8.69 3.76
CA ASN A 373 18.00 7.88 3.21
C ASN A 373 17.72 7.14 1.89
N THR A 374 16.57 7.39 1.23
CA THR A 374 16.28 6.85 -0.11
C THR A 374 16.83 7.73 -1.23
N VAL A 375 17.01 7.17 -2.43
CA VAL A 375 17.38 7.94 -3.63
C VAL A 375 16.29 8.94 -3.98
N GLY A 376 15.02 8.57 -3.87
CA GLY A 376 13.89 9.46 -4.10
C GLY A 376 13.90 10.67 -3.16
N ARG A 377 14.20 10.47 -1.88
CA ARG A 377 14.33 11.56 -0.89
C ARG A 377 15.44 12.53 -1.27
N ARG A 378 16.59 12.05 -1.67
CA ARG A 378 17.69 12.90 -2.11
C ARG A 378 17.33 13.73 -3.36
N LEU A 379 16.55 13.18 -4.28
CA LEU A 379 16.05 13.94 -5.45
C LEU A 379 15.11 15.06 -5.01
N VAL A 380 14.17 14.77 -4.10
CA VAL A 380 13.24 15.76 -3.53
C VAL A 380 13.98 16.88 -2.78
N ASP A 381 15.03 16.53 -2.04
CA ASP A 381 15.87 17.50 -1.31
C ASP A 381 16.79 18.32 -2.22
N GLY A 382 16.75 18.14 -3.55
CA GLY A 382 17.52 18.92 -4.51
C GLY A 382 19.02 18.56 -4.56
N ALA A 383 19.38 17.33 -4.31
CA ALA A 383 20.78 16.90 -4.35
C ALA A 383 21.38 17.01 -5.75
N ASP A 384 22.54 17.67 -5.90
CA ASP A 384 23.27 17.80 -7.16
C ASP A 384 23.82 16.47 -7.69
N THR A 385 23.99 15.49 -6.80
CA THR A 385 24.43 14.15 -7.14
C THR A 385 23.74 13.08 -6.29
N ILE A 386 23.47 11.94 -6.90
CA ILE A 386 22.90 10.77 -6.23
C ILE A 386 23.73 9.52 -6.51
N ARG A 387 23.74 8.59 -5.55
CA ARG A 387 24.43 7.29 -5.72
C ARG A 387 23.39 6.23 -6.12
N ILE A 388 23.53 5.69 -7.32
CA ILE A 388 22.63 4.67 -7.87
C ILE A 388 23.47 3.48 -8.35
N LEU A 389 23.10 2.26 -7.92
CA LEU A 389 23.75 1.00 -8.34
C LEU A 389 25.28 1.07 -8.27
N GLY A 390 25.81 1.67 -7.20
CA GLY A 390 27.24 1.80 -6.96
C GLY A 390 27.93 2.97 -7.67
N SER A 391 27.26 3.70 -8.57
CA SER A 391 27.80 4.85 -9.31
C SER A 391 27.25 6.17 -8.76
N THR A 392 28.07 7.22 -8.72
CA THR A 392 27.62 8.59 -8.46
C THR A 392 27.21 9.24 -9.78
N VAL A 393 26.00 9.78 -9.85
CA VAL A 393 25.43 10.41 -11.05
C VAL A 393 24.99 11.83 -10.72
N VAL A 394 25.33 12.78 -11.61
CA VAL A 394 24.92 14.17 -11.48
C VAL A 394 23.41 14.28 -11.79
N VAL A 395 22.70 15.09 -11.02
CA VAL A 395 21.28 15.40 -11.26
C VAL A 395 21.18 16.68 -12.10
N ARG A 396 20.62 16.57 -13.31
CA ARG A 396 20.33 17.68 -14.21
C ARG A 396 18.90 17.67 -14.70
N ALA A 397 18.18 16.59 -14.44
CA ALA A 397 16.76 16.46 -14.73
C ALA A 397 15.95 17.44 -13.87
N LYS A 398 14.81 17.89 -14.37
CA LYS A 398 13.82 18.65 -13.60
C LYS A 398 13.14 17.68 -12.62
N VAL A 399 13.17 17.96 -11.32
CA VAL A 399 12.51 17.13 -10.30
C VAL A 399 11.24 17.82 -9.84
N HIS A 400 10.10 17.11 -9.93
CA HIS A 400 8.77 17.58 -9.52
C HIS A 400 8.27 16.68 -8.39
N THR A 401 7.54 17.27 -7.43
CA THR A 401 6.98 16.55 -6.28
C THR A 401 5.48 16.81 -6.19
N LEU A 402 4.68 15.79 -6.48
CA LEU A 402 3.22 15.84 -6.49
C LEU A 402 2.66 15.09 -5.28
N ASN A 403 2.57 15.79 -4.14
CA ASN A 403 2.19 15.17 -2.87
C ASN A 403 0.70 14.79 -2.75
N GLY A 404 -0.19 15.34 -3.60
CA GLY A 404 -1.62 15.06 -3.56
C GLY A 404 -2.02 13.68 -4.09
N PHE A 405 -1.12 12.97 -4.78
CA PHE A 405 -1.35 11.57 -5.16
C PHE A 405 -1.09 10.59 -3.99
N SER A 406 -1.15 10.99 -2.73
CA SER A 406 -1.08 10.03 -1.62
C SER A 406 -2.23 9.03 -1.69
N ALA A 407 -1.97 7.78 -1.31
CA ALA A 407 -3.02 6.77 -1.19
C ALA A 407 -3.73 6.82 0.18
N HIS A 408 -3.10 7.45 1.19
CA HIS A 408 -3.67 7.57 2.52
C HIS A 408 -4.44 8.88 2.69
N ALA A 409 -5.45 8.84 3.51
CA ALA A 409 -6.22 10.01 3.95
C ALA A 409 -5.33 11.04 4.67
N GLY A 410 -5.62 12.32 4.48
CA GLY A 410 -5.05 13.41 5.24
C GLY A 410 -5.69 13.56 6.63
N GLN A 411 -5.13 14.42 7.48
CA GLN A 411 -5.57 14.61 8.87
C GLN A 411 -7.06 14.91 8.99
N THR A 412 -7.57 15.82 8.17
CA THR A 412 -9.00 16.21 8.18
C THR A 412 -9.90 15.05 7.76
N GLU A 413 -9.48 14.26 6.77
CA GLU A 413 -10.24 13.09 6.31
C GLU A 413 -10.26 11.98 7.38
N LEU A 414 -9.13 11.72 8.04
CA LEU A 414 -9.03 10.80 9.17
C LEU A 414 -9.98 11.20 10.31
N LEU A 415 -10.04 12.49 10.65
CA LEU A 415 -10.97 13.01 11.67
C LEU A 415 -12.44 12.87 11.24
N ASN A 416 -12.76 13.15 9.98
CA ASN A 416 -14.12 13.02 9.46
C ASN A 416 -14.56 11.55 9.43
N TRP A 417 -13.67 10.65 9.04
CA TRP A 417 -13.91 9.21 9.09
C TRP A 417 -14.18 8.73 10.52
N ALA A 418 -13.36 9.17 11.50
CA ALA A 418 -13.55 8.85 12.92
C ALA A 418 -14.88 9.39 13.46
N ARG A 419 -15.27 10.63 13.09
CA ARG A 419 -16.52 11.30 13.52
C ARG A 419 -17.77 10.57 13.04
N ALA A 420 -17.69 9.86 11.91
CA ALA A 420 -18.82 9.13 11.34
C ALA A 420 -19.17 7.84 12.11
N ILE A 421 -18.27 7.32 12.96
CA ILE A 421 -18.47 6.09 13.72
C ILE A 421 -19.29 6.39 14.99
N ARG A 422 -20.43 5.74 15.11
CA ARG A 422 -21.34 5.88 16.27
C ARG A 422 -20.90 4.97 17.42
N PRO A 423 -21.43 5.20 18.65
CA PRO A 423 -21.27 4.28 19.76
C PRO A 423 -21.72 2.85 19.41
N GLY A 424 -20.92 1.87 19.80
CA GLY A 424 -21.22 0.46 19.65
C GLY A 424 -22.15 -0.09 20.77
N PRO A 425 -22.29 -1.43 20.87
CA PRO A 425 -23.14 -2.09 21.86
C PRO A 425 -22.83 -1.74 23.32
N GLY A 426 -21.63 -1.25 23.61
CA GLY A 426 -21.24 -0.75 24.95
C GLY A 426 -21.93 0.56 25.35
N GLY A 427 -22.59 1.25 24.41
CA GLY A 427 -23.37 2.46 24.64
C GLY A 427 -22.56 3.71 24.98
N LYS A 428 -21.22 3.65 24.84
CA LYS A 428 -20.30 4.78 25.06
C LYS A 428 -19.67 5.21 23.74
N PRO A 429 -19.22 6.47 23.59
CA PRO A 429 -18.39 6.89 22.47
C PRO A 429 -17.20 5.93 22.29
N PRO A 430 -16.82 5.58 21.06
CA PRO A 430 -15.72 4.66 20.81
C PRO A 430 -14.41 5.19 21.37
N ALA A 431 -13.60 4.32 22.00
CA ALA A 431 -12.21 4.64 22.28
C ALA A 431 -11.38 4.42 21.02
N PHE A 432 -10.31 5.20 20.83
CA PHE A 432 -9.41 5.09 19.67
C PHE A 432 -8.05 4.54 20.09
N VAL A 433 -7.48 3.73 19.25
CA VAL A 433 -6.12 3.22 19.33
C VAL A 433 -5.43 3.58 18.03
N LEU A 434 -4.44 4.46 18.08
CA LEU A 434 -3.72 4.88 16.89
C LEU A 434 -2.57 3.92 16.58
N ASN A 435 -2.65 3.36 15.39
CA ASN A 435 -1.68 2.43 14.83
C ASN A 435 -1.22 2.95 13.47
N HIS A 436 -0.32 2.25 12.76
CA HIS A 436 0.11 2.56 11.40
C HIS A 436 0.42 4.04 11.19
N GLY A 437 1.47 4.53 11.87
CA GLY A 437 1.92 5.91 11.83
C GLY A 437 3.14 6.12 12.73
N GLU A 438 3.99 7.05 12.33
CA GLU A 438 5.14 7.49 13.11
C GLU A 438 4.69 8.28 14.36
N ASP A 439 5.57 8.47 15.32
CA ASP A 439 5.23 9.08 16.61
C ASP A 439 4.65 10.49 16.49
N ILE A 440 5.18 11.34 15.58
CA ILE A 440 4.72 12.73 15.46
C ILE A 440 3.30 12.80 14.88
N PRO A 441 2.99 12.23 13.69
CA PRO A 441 1.63 12.21 13.16
C PRO A 441 0.63 11.60 14.14
N ARG A 442 0.99 10.48 14.77
CA ARG A 442 0.17 9.76 15.73
C ARG A 442 -0.19 10.63 16.94
N LYS A 443 0.80 11.33 17.49
CA LYS A 443 0.60 12.22 18.64
C LYS A 443 -0.28 13.43 18.31
N VAL A 444 -0.09 14.03 17.14
CA VAL A 444 -0.90 15.18 16.69
C VAL A 444 -2.35 14.76 16.49
N LEU A 445 -2.59 13.64 15.79
CA LEU A 445 -3.93 13.11 15.58
C LEU A 445 -4.63 12.74 16.90
N ALA A 446 -3.90 12.12 17.84
CA ALA A 446 -4.44 11.79 19.17
C ALA A 446 -4.96 13.03 19.90
N GLY A 447 -4.19 14.13 19.87
CA GLY A 447 -4.61 15.40 20.46
C GLY A 447 -5.89 15.95 19.84
N ARG A 448 -6.01 15.90 18.51
CA ARG A 448 -7.21 16.37 17.80
C ARG A 448 -8.44 15.48 18.06
N LEU A 449 -8.31 14.16 18.02
CA LEU A 449 -9.41 13.23 18.34
C LEU A 449 -9.91 13.47 19.78
N ALA A 450 -9.02 13.58 20.74
CA ALA A 450 -9.39 13.85 22.13
C ALA A 450 -10.10 15.20 22.30
N THR A 451 -9.62 16.25 21.64
CA THR A 451 -10.17 17.61 21.79
C THR A 451 -11.47 17.79 21.01
N GLU A 452 -11.55 17.30 19.75
CA GLU A 452 -12.68 17.55 18.86
C GLU A 452 -13.84 16.55 19.03
N LEU A 453 -13.54 15.29 19.39
CA LEU A 453 -14.55 14.25 19.57
C LEU A 453 -14.80 13.88 21.04
N GLY A 454 -13.97 14.36 21.97
CA GLY A 454 -14.11 14.04 23.41
C GLY A 454 -13.86 12.57 23.74
N VAL A 455 -13.05 11.87 22.95
CA VAL A 455 -12.82 10.42 23.05
C VAL A 455 -11.50 10.07 23.71
N GLY A 456 -11.42 8.89 24.33
CA GLY A 456 -10.16 8.34 24.83
C GLY A 456 -9.29 7.85 23.68
N VAL A 457 -7.99 8.20 23.68
CA VAL A 457 -7.04 7.79 22.63
C VAL A 457 -5.83 7.13 23.26
N SER A 458 -5.47 5.96 22.76
CA SER A 458 -4.26 5.21 23.13
C SER A 458 -3.29 5.13 21.96
N GLN A 459 -1.98 5.11 22.26
CA GLN A 459 -0.91 5.03 21.28
C GLN A 459 0.04 3.87 21.65
N PRO A 460 -0.32 2.62 21.35
CA PRO A 460 0.49 1.47 21.73
C PRO A 460 1.84 1.48 21.01
N VAL A 461 2.82 0.85 21.64
CA VAL A 461 4.08 0.46 21.00
C VAL A 461 4.10 -1.04 20.72
N MET A 462 5.04 -1.48 19.92
CA MET A 462 5.18 -2.90 19.59
C MET A 462 5.42 -3.74 20.84
N GLY A 463 4.60 -4.78 21.03
CA GLY A 463 4.57 -5.65 22.21
C GLY A 463 3.48 -5.30 23.23
N ASP A 464 2.86 -4.14 23.12
CA ASP A 464 1.78 -3.76 24.04
C ASP A 464 0.53 -4.61 23.85
N SER A 465 -0.28 -4.70 24.92
CA SER A 465 -1.61 -5.29 24.85
C SER A 465 -2.64 -4.46 25.58
N LEU A 466 -3.80 -4.26 24.95
CA LEU A 466 -4.90 -3.46 25.47
C LEU A 466 -6.15 -4.32 25.70
N PRO A 467 -6.91 -4.12 26.76
CA PRO A 467 -8.22 -4.75 26.93
C PRO A 467 -9.21 -4.14 25.92
N VAL A 468 -10.12 -4.97 25.38
CA VAL A 468 -11.34 -4.49 24.72
C VAL A 468 -12.42 -4.40 25.79
N LEU A 469 -12.71 -3.18 26.24
CA LEU A 469 -13.56 -2.86 27.40
C LEU A 469 -15.05 -3.04 27.11
#